data_e2f4197c7df72932d0ab6938cb2edec2
#
_entry.id   e2f4197c7df72932d0ab6938cb2edec2
#
_cell.length_a   1.000
_cell.length_b   1.000
_cell.length_c   1.000
_cell.angle_alpha   90.00
_cell.angle_beta   90.00
_cell.angle_gamma   90.00
#
_symmetry.space_group_name_H-M   'P 1'
#
loop_
_entity.id
_entity.type
_entity.pdbx_description
1 polymer ?
#
loop_
_entity_poly.entity_id
_entity_poly.type
_entity_poly.pdbx_seq_one_letter_code
_entity_poly.pdbx_strand_id
1 'polypeptide(L)'
;MSTGFWVVKGDKTTCGGSVLTGHPKGKQIGPNSNRQATVGCQVSCGKHPGTYSVAGGYPGEYIHGQLAASTLYSRSTCPCKSFFIATHIFMRHGPYQAPVKTASAPVATKAVSEPVQEPEQHAQAAKKQNSFAGTCKPEDNPLLNGVYIWTETKNAGHAFVSVHENKNVYLYTYGRYGRTNRGGFTGDGILNFLQDEDARVYYRSELYEMGARVFRIDDADPVKTRTFFEDLWNSSKPAIQTSKMPETTRRRGRTIDDYDVTGSNCTTHSVAGIKFAGSRVFEHGYTSTTTQLPIEAEEDFTVPVSLQRFLITKGGDMSSMLVVEMTGVFKEQYPNSGNLQPFQETRGGVVQHVAAEGAATGNSLSPYSGGTVGGVLGGTYGDDE
;
A
#
# COMPACT_ATOMS: atom_id res chain seq x y z
N MET A 1 -8.63 -0.07 11.29
CA MET A 1 -7.93 0.96 12.10
C MET A 1 -6.49 0.52 12.24
N SER A 2 -5.53 1.34 11.83
CA SER A 2 -4.11 1.00 11.96
C SER A 2 -3.72 0.98 13.44
N THR A 3 -3.09 -0.13 13.86
CA THR A 3 -2.58 -0.28 15.23
C THR A 3 -1.09 0.01 15.23
N GLY A 4 -0.66 0.97 16.03
CA GLY A 4 0.74 1.26 16.28
C GLY A 4 1.23 0.62 17.58
N PHE A 5 2.55 0.49 17.69
CA PHE A 5 3.23 0.02 18.89
C PHE A 5 4.26 1.05 19.32
N TRP A 6 4.47 1.16 20.64
CA TRP A 6 5.56 1.96 21.16
C TRP A 6 6.89 1.31 20.83
N VAL A 7 7.81 2.08 20.29
CA VAL A 7 9.17 1.60 19.98
C VAL A 7 9.99 1.50 21.25
N VAL A 8 10.71 0.39 21.41
CA VAL A 8 11.56 0.13 22.56
C VAL A 8 13.00 -0.18 22.14
N LYS A 9 13.95 -0.10 23.09
CA LYS A 9 15.30 -0.61 22.87
C LYS A 9 15.26 -2.07 22.42
N GLY A 10 16.01 -2.39 21.38
CA GLY A 10 16.07 -3.74 20.80
C GLY A 10 15.12 -3.96 19.63
N ASP A 11 14.12 -3.09 19.42
CA ASP A 11 13.26 -3.15 18.24
C ASP A 11 14.07 -3.07 16.95
N LYS A 12 13.61 -3.78 15.95
CA LYS A 12 14.28 -3.86 14.66
C LYS A 12 13.91 -2.71 13.74
N THR A 13 14.71 -2.52 12.70
CA THR A 13 14.38 -1.58 11.62
C THR A 13 14.24 -2.32 10.31
N THR A 14 13.45 -1.78 9.40
CA THR A 14 13.21 -2.37 8.07
C THR A 14 14.47 -2.50 7.21
N CYS A 15 15.57 -1.87 7.58
CA CYS A 15 16.86 -2.00 6.89
C CYS A 15 17.84 -2.95 7.61
N GLY A 16 17.37 -3.77 8.56
CA GLY A 16 18.19 -4.74 9.28
C GLY A 16 18.97 -4.19 10.48
N GLY A 17 18.75 -2.94 10.85
CA GLY A 17 19.31 -2.35 12.07
C GLY A 17 18.45 -2.61 13.30
N SER A 18 18.76 -1.91 14.40
CA SER A 18 18.00 -1.98 15.65
C SER A 18 18.08 -0.70 16.46
N VAL A 19 17.10 -0.50 17.34
CA VAL A 19 17.08 0.59 18.33
C VAL A 19 18.08 0.28 19.43
N LEU A 20 19.10 1.11 19.55
CA LEU A 20 20.24 0.89 20.45
C LEU A 20 19.97 1.40 21.86
N THR A 21 19.20 2.48 22.00
CA THR A 21 18.90 3.10 23.28
C THR A 21 17.40 3.32 23.46
N GLY A 22 16.93 3.16 24.71
CA GLY A 22 15.64 3.69 25.15
C GLY A 22 15.84 4.95 25.98
N HIS A 23 14.77 5.72 26.17
CA HIS A 23 14.83 6.89 27.05
C HIS A 23 15.01 6.45 28.51
N PRO A 24 15.93 7.08 29.30
CA PRO A 24 16.21 6.64 30.68
C PRO A 24 14.98 6.58 31.60
N LYS A 25 14.00 7.46 31.35
CA LYS A 25 12.73 7.52 32.07
C LYS A 25 11.55 6.97 31.25
N GLY A 26 11.84 6.26 30.16
CA GLY A 26 10.83 5.58 29.36
C GLY A 26 10.22 4.38 30.10
N LYS A 27 8.96 4.07 29.77
CA LYS A 27 8.28 2.89 30.33
C LYS A 27 9.06 1.62 29.94
N GLN A 28 9.05 0.63 30.81
CA GLN A 28 9.57 -0.70 30.51
C GLN A 28 8.45 -1.53 29.86
N ILE A 29 8.72 -2.09 28.71
CA ILE A 29 7.72 -2.77 27.87
C ILE A 29 8.22 -4.16 27.49
N GLY A 30 7.30 -5.12 27.51
CA GLY A 30 7.56 -6.49 27.12
C GLY A 30 8.27 -7.32 28.19
N PRO A 31 8.48 -8.62 27.91
CA PRO A 31 9.03 -9.57 28.90
C PRO A 31 10.47 -9.25 29.31
N ASN A 32 11.22 -8.60 28.44
CA ASN A 32 12.61 -8.20 28.69
C ASN A 32 12.71 -6.80 29.33
N SER A 33 11.60 -6.20 29.74
CA SER A 33 11.55 -4.87 30.36
C SER A 33 12.35 -3.81 29.58
N ASN A 34 12.25 -3.85 28.25
CA ASN A 34 12.96 -2.93 27.37
C ASN A 34 12.39 -1.50 27.52
N ARG A 35 13.29 -0.51 27.60
CA ARG A 35 12.88 0.88 27.75
C ARG A 35 12.31 1.47 26.48
N GLN A 36 11.18 2.16 26.60
CA GLN A 36 10.54 2.91 25.55
C GLN A 36 11.49 3.96 24.98
N ALA A 37 11.56 4.05 23.66
CA ALA A 37 12.36 5.03 22.94
C ALA A 37 11.58 6.33 22.69
N THR A 38 12.32 7.40 22.48
CA THR A 38 11.80 8.73 22.09
C THR A 38 12.54 9.24 20.87
N VAL A 39 12.07 10.33 20.32
CA VAL A 39 12.84 11.10 19.33
C VAL A 39 14.25 11.34 19.88
N GLY A 40 15.28 11.16 19.04
CA GLY A 40 16.69 11.29 19.41
C GLY A 40 17.35 10.02 19.94
N CYS A 41 16.61 8.98 20.35
CA CYS A 41 17.19 7.68 20.71
C CYS A 41 18.02 7.09 19.56
N GLN A 42 19.12 6.40 19.91
CA GLN A 42 20.09 5.89 18.94
C GLN A 42 19.57 4.64 18.23
N VAL A 43 19.90 4.52 16.94
CA VAL A 43 19.50 3.44 16.05
C VAL A 43 20.68 3.04 15.17
N SER A 44 20.91 1.75 14.97
CA SER A 44 21.82 1.25 13.94
C SER A 44 21.10 1.06 12.61
N CYS A 45 21.87 0.98 11.53
CA CYS A 45 21.38 0.64 10.20
C CYS A 45 22.07 -0.66 9.72
N GLY A 46 21.29 -1.58 9.15
CA GLY A 46 21.87 -2.83 8.63
C GLY A 46 22.59 -2.67 7.28
N LYS A 47 22.35 -1.54 6.58
CA LYS A 47 22.92 -1.28 5.24
C LYS A 47 24.05 -0.24 5.24
N HIS A 48 24.09 0.64 6.23
CA HIS A 48 25.06 1.73 6.31
C HIS A 48 25.72 1.75 7.68
N PRO A 49 27.05 1.88 7.74
CA PRO A 49 27.76 1.99 9.02
C PRO A 49 27.39 3.30 9.73
N GLY A 50 27.47 3.28 11.04
CA GLY A 50 27.22 4.47 11.87
C GLY A 50 26.01 4.34 12.78
N THR A 51 25.87 5.35 13.64
CA THR A 51 24.76 5.50 14.57
C THR A 51 23.87 6.64 14.12
N TYR A 52 22.59 6.38 14.09
CA TYR A 52 21.53 7.29 13.64
C TYR A 52 20.57 7.53 14.80
N SER A 53 19.54 8.33 14.58
CA SER A 53 18.56 8.67 15.60
C SER A 53 17.14 8.35 15.17
N VAL A 54 16.25 8.21 16.14
CA VAL A 54 14.81 8.20 15.93
C VAL A 54 14.35 9.61 15.58
N ALA A 55 13.65 9.76 14.46
CA ALA A 55 12.98 10.99 14.03
C ALA A 55 11.46 10.78 13.96
N GLY A 56 10.70 11.83 14.32
CA GLY A 56 9.24 11.75 14.44
C GLY A 56 8.81 10.96 15.68
N GLY A 57 7.59 11.19 16.14
CA GLY A 57 7.03 10.51 17.30
C GLY A 57 5.52 10.68 17.37
N TYR A 58 4.87 9.96 18.27
CA TYR A 58 3.43 10.02 18.47
C TYR A 58 3.03 11.37 19.09
N PRO A 59 2.20 12.18 18.42
CA PRO A 59 1.90 13.55 18.86
C PRO A 59 1.18 13.64 20.21
N GLY A 60 0.56 12.56 20.65
CA GLY A 60 -0.21 12.51 21.90
C GLY A 60 0.57 12.06 23.12
N GLU A 61 1.85 11.67 23.01
CA GLU A 61 2.62 11.19 24.17
C GLU A 61 4.04 11.75 24.21
N TYR A 62 4.38 12.37 25.33
CA TYR A 62 5.68 12.93 25.62
C TYR A 62 6.32 12.24 26.83
N ILE A 63 7.58 11.90 26.71
CA ILE A 63 8.42 11.37 27.79
C ILE A 63 9.48 12.43 28.07
N HIS A 64 9.32 13.15 29.17
CA HIS A 64 10.21 14.25 29.57
C HIS A 64 10.50 15.26 28.44
N GLY A 65 9.44 15.73 27.77
CA GLY A 65 9.52 16.74 26.72
C GLY A 65 9.90 16.23 25.34
N GLN A 66 10.19 14.94 25.19
CA GLN A 66 10.44 14.31 23.89
C GLN A 66 9.27 13.43 23.46
N LEU A 67 8.89 13.50 22.21
CA LEU A 67 7.83 12.64 21.66
C LEU A 67 8.20 11.17 21.79
N ALA A 68 7.26 10.36 22.27
CA ALA A 68 7.42 8.92 22.33
C ALA A 68 7.53 8.32 20.93
N ALA A 69 8.51 7.44 20.72
CA ALA A 69 8.69 6.77 19.44
C ALA A 69 7.59 5.72 19.19
N SER A 70 7.08 5.67 17.97
CA SER A 70 5.97 4.85 17.57
C SER A 70 6.22 4.23 16.18
N THR A 71 5.78 3.01 15.97
CA THR A 71 5.89 2.35 14.66
C THR A 71 5.11 3.07 13.56
N LEU A 72 4.06 3.84 13.90
CA LEU A 72 3.29 4.62 12.94
C LEU A 72 3.94 5.97 12.59
N TYR A 73 4.59 6.62 13.56
CA TYR A 73 4.98 8.03 13.45
C TYR A 73 6.48 8.28 13.45
N SER A 74 7.30 7.22 13.63
CA SER A 74 8.75 7.39 13.74
C SER A 74 9.52 6.70 12.62
N ARG A 75 10.69 7.26 12.29
CA ARG A 75 11.64 6.72 11.31
C ARG A 75 13.07 6.84 11.85
N SER A 76 13.97 6.02 11.36
CA SER A 76 15.41 6.23 11.56
C SER A 76 15.92 7.35 10.64
N THR A 77 16.84 8.16 11.14
CA THR A 77 17.54 9.18 10.32
C THR A 77 18.61 8.59 9.40
N CYS A 78 18.82 7.27 9.42
CA CYS A 78 19.77 6.63 8.51
C CYS A 78 19.41 6.90 7.03
N PRO A 79 20.35 6.73 6.08
CA PRO A 79 20.04 6.94 4.66
C PRO A 79 18.85 6.13 4.16
N CYS A 80 18.58 4.96 4.74
CA CYS A 80 17.41 4.14 4.41
C CYS A 80 16.09 4.70 4.91
N LYS A 81 16.08 5.69 5.80
CA LYS A 81 14.86 6.24 6.44
C LYS A 81 13.92 5.16 6.97
N SER A 82 14.50 4.09 7.51
CA SER A 82 13.80 2.86 7.87
C SER A 82 12.73 3.05 8.94
N PHE A 83 11.70 2.24 8.83
CA PHE A 83 10.64 2.11 9.83
C PHE A 83 11.12 1.26 11.00
N PHE A 84 10.40 1.35 12.11
CA PHE A 84 10.61 0.52 13.28
C PHE A 84 9.62 -0.65 13.29
N ILE A 85 10.11 -1.79 13.73
CA ILE A 85 9.37 -3.04 13.88
C ILE A 85 9.38 -3.37 15.35
N ALA A 86 8.21 -3.33 15.98
CA ALA A 86 8.08 -3.69 17.37
C ALA A 86 8.40 -5.17 17.58
N THR A 87 9.22 -5.49 18.55
CA THR A 87 9.53 -6.85 18.98
C THR A 87 8.56 -7.36 20.06
N HIS A 88 7.49 -6.61 20.32
CA HIS A 88 6.48 -6.93 21.31
C HIS A 88 5.07 -6.60 20.83
N ILE A 89 4.07 -7.26 21.39
CA ILE A 89 2.64 -7.07 21.07
C ILE A 89 1.88 -6.35 22.21
N PHE A 90 2.59 -5.93 23.22
CA PHE A 90 1.98 -5.43 24.45
C PHE A 90 1.63 -3.96 24.34
N MET A 91 1.79 -3.01 24.52
CA MET A 91 1.43 -1.60 24.50
C MET A 91 1.18 -1.07 23.07
N ARG A 92 -0.07 -1.09 22.70
CA ARG A 92 -0.59 -0.60 21.41
C ARG A 92 -1.18 0.79 21.56
N HIS A 93 -1.26 1.50 20.45
CA HIS A 93 -2.02 2.75 20.33
C HIS A 93 -2.71 2.82 18.97
N GLY A 94 -3.78 3.58 18.89
CA GLY A 94 -4.43 3.95 17.62
C GLY A 94 -3.74 5.13 16.93
N PRO A 95 -4.25 5.58 15.78
CA PRO A 95 -3.87 6.85 15.20
C PRO A 95 -4.17 7.99 16.17
N TYR A 96 -3.32 9.02 16.15
CA TYR A 96 -3.54 10.22 16.96
C TYR A 96 -4.80 10.94 16.50
N GLN A 97 -5.70 11.19 17.44
CA GLN A 97 -6.85 12.05 17.25
C GLN A 97 -6.60 13.35 18.00
N ALA A 98 -6.47 14.44 17.26
CA ALA A 98 -6.35 15.75 17.90
C ALA A 98 -7.60 16.04 18.74
N PRO A 99 -7.44 16.58 19.96
CA PRO A 99 -8.60 16.95 20.77
C PRO A 99 -9.46 17.99 20.02
N VAL A 100 -10.73 17.68 19.83
CA VAL A 100 -11.70 18.60 19.27
C VAL A 100 -11.81 19.78 20.26
N LYS A 101 -11.35 20.94 19.86
CA LYS A 101 -11.59 22.18 20.63
C LYS A 101 -13.09 22.47 20.56
N THR A 102 -13.82 22.09 21.59
CA THR A 102 -15.15 22.66 21.87
C THR A 102 -14.97 24.14 22.07
N ALA A 103 -15.50 24.92 21.16
CA ALA A 103 -15.54 26.37 21.29
C ALA A 103 -16.46 26.72 22.47
N SER A 104 -15.91 27.15 23.57
CA SER A 104 -16.62 27.81 24.63
C SER A 104 -17.00 29.21 24.13
N ALA A 105 -18.26 29.58 24.30
CA ALA A 105 -18.80 30.86 23.91
C ALA A 105 -18.07 32.05 24.59
N PRO A 106 -17.98 33.20 23.94
CA PRO A 106 -17.19 34.33 24.42
C PRO A 106 -17.85 35.05 25.60
N VAL A 107 -17.10 35.18 26.68
CA VAL A 107 -17.41 36.18 27.72
C VAL A 107 -16.78 37.48 27.24
N ALA A 108 -17.64 38.48 27.04
CA ALA A 108 -17.25 39.82 26.67
C ALA A 108 -16.60 40.55 27.86
N THR A 109 -15.40 41.05 27.67
CA THR A 109 -14.86 42.17 28.46
C THR A 109 -14.22 43.21 27.55
N LYS A 110 -14.60 44.46 27.86
CA LYS A 110 -14.36 45.68 27.09
C LYS A 110 -12.90 46.10 26.97
N ALA A 111 -12.64 46.69 25.85
CA ALA A 111 -11.57 47.51 25.36
C ALA A 111 -10.71 48.33 26.38
N VAL A 112 -9.42 48.42 26.04
CA VAL A 112 -8.71 49.72 25.94
C VAL A 112 -7.72 49.62 24.81
N SER A 113 -7.76 50.58 23.92
CA SER A 113 -6.97 50.84 22.76
C SER A 113 -5.58 51.41 23.11
N GLU A 114 -4.51 50.99 22.39
CA GLU A 114 -3.58 51.92 21.79
C GLU A 114 -2.68 51.17 20.76
N PRO A 115 -2.27 51.79 19.67
CA PRO A 115 -1.67 51.12 18.53
C PRO A 115 -0.15 51.02 18.67
N VAL A 116 0.40 49.81 18.66
CA VAL A 116 1.81 49.58 18.43
C VAL A 116 2.01 49.17 16.99
N GLN A 117 2.73 49.98 16.26
CA GLN A 117 3.17 49.69 14.88
C GLN A 117 4.05 48.44 14.89
N GLU A 118 3.55 47.40 14.25
CA GLU A 118 4.33 46.18 13.95
C GLU A 118 5.20 46.43 12.69
N PRO A 119 6.49 46.04 12.69
CA PRO A 119 7.35 46.26 11.54
C PRO A 119 6.98 45.33 10.39
N GLU A 120 6.87 45.89 9.19
CA GLU A 120 6.53 45.16 7.93
C GLU A 120 7.46 43.99 7.57
N GLN A 121 8.54 43.74 8.29
CA GLN A 121 9.48 42.65 8.04
C GLN A 121 8.94 41.26 8.41
N HIS A 122 7.98 41.11 9.34
CA HIS A 122 7.39 39.83 9.70
C HIS A 122 6.38 39.31 8.67
N ALA A 123 5.72 40.18 7.94
CA ALA A 123 4.76 39.80 6.90
C ALA A 123 5.45 39.19 5.64
N GLN A 124 6.67 39.64 5.33
CA GLN A 124 7.44 39.09 4.20
C GLN A 124 8.06 37.71 4.51
N ALA A 125 8.43 37.44 5.75
CA ALA A 125 8.94 36.13 6.18
C ALA A 125 7.82 35.06 6.18
N ALA A 126 6.62 35.40 6.62
CA ALA A 126 5.48 34.49 6.60
C ALA A 126 5.01 34.18 5.16
N LYS A 127 5.05 35.15 4.24
CA LYS A 127 4.77 34.91 2.81
C LYS A 127 5.80 34.03 2.13
N LYS A 128 7.09 34.11 2.52
CA LYS A 128 8.14 33.22 1.98
C LYS A 128 8.00 31.78 2.50
N GLN A 129 7.56 31.56 3.73
CA GLN A 129 7.29 30.21 4.25
C GLN A 129 6.10 29.54 3.56
N ASN A 130 5.05 30.32 3.22
CA ASN A 130 3.92 29.78 2.46
C ASN A 130 4.26 29.46 0.99
N SER A 131 5.27 30.11 0.39
CA SER A 131 5.72 29.75 -0.96
C SER A 131 6.56 28.47 -0.98
N PHE A 132 7.21 28.11 0.11
CA PHE A 132 7.95 26.84 0.23
C PHE A 132 7.03 25.63 0.37
N ALA A 133 5.91 25.77 1.07
CA ALA A 133 4.90 24.71 1.21
C ALA A 133 4.16 24.42 -0.10
N GLY A 134 4.20 25.34 -1.08
CA GLY A 134 3.60 25.16 -2.41
C GLY A 134 4.51 24.50 -3.45
N THR A 135 5.79 24.30 -3.14
CA THR A 135 6.78 23.74 -4.09
C THR A 135 7.09 22.27 -3.88
N CYS A 136 6.84 21.70 -2.68
CA CYS A 136 6.90 20.27 -2.47
C CYS A 136 5.54 19.67 -2.83
N LYS A 137 5.40 19.18 -4.05
CA LYS A 137 4.24 18.34 -4.39
C LYS A 137 4.33 17.05 -3.58
N PRO A 138 3.25 16.63 -2.90
CA PRO A 138 3.24 15.35 -2.18
C PRO A 138 3.67 14.17 -3.06
N GLU A 139 3.37 14.22 -4.34
CA GLU A 139 3.71 13.22 -5.35
C GLU A 139 5.22 13.08 -5.63
N ASP A 140 6.01 14.07 -5.24
CA ASP A 140 7.46 14.06 -5.42
C ASP A 140 8.20 13.38 -4.24
N ASN A 141 7.49 12.75 -3.33
CA ASN A 141 8.07 12.13 -2.14
C ASN A 141 8.93 10.89 -2.48
N PRO A 142 10.27 10.96 -2.37
CA PRO A 142 11.14 9.83 -2.70
C PRO A 142 11.00 8.64 -1.73
N LEU A 143 10.32 8.81 -0.60
CA LEU A 143 10.03 7.71 0.34
C LEU A 143 9.04 6.69 -0.24
N LEU A 144 8.32 7.06 -1.29
CA LEU A 144 7.43 6.16 -2.01
C LEU A 144 8.10 5.42 -3.17
N ASN A 145 9.42 5.54 -3.37
CA ASN A 145 10.09 4.70 -4.37
C ASN A 145 9.93 3.22 -4.02
N GLY A 146 9.49 2.43 -5.01
CA GLY A 146 9.24 1.01 -4.83
C GLY A 146 8.19 0.44 -5.78
N VAL A 147 7.94 -0.84 -5.63
CA VAL A 147 6.93 -1.59 -6.38
C VAL A 147 5.74 -1.83 -5.47
N TYR A 148 4.55 -1.62 -5.99
CA TYR A 148 3.30 -1.75 -5.26
C TYR A 148 2.32 -2.62 -6.02
N ILE A 149 1.66 -3.53 -5.31
CA ILE A 149 0.50 -4.25 -5.80
C ILE A 149 -0.74 -3.72 -5.08
N TRP A 150 -1.77 -3.45 -5.85
CA TRP A 150 -3.04 -2.91 -5.40
C TRP A 150 -4.11 -3.95 -5.54
N THR A 151 -5.00 -4.00 -4.60
CA THR A 151 -6.14 -4.91 -4.63
C THR A 151 -7.38 -4.22 -4.10
N GLU A 152 -8.50 -4.38 -4.78
CA GLU A 152 -9.82 -4.03 -4.29
C GLU A 152 -10.77 -5.21 -4.47
N THR A 153 -11.84 -5.25 -3.71
CA THR A 153 -12.74 -6.41 -3.64
C THR A 153 -14.19 -6.09 -3.93
N LYS A 154 -14.49 -4.88 -4.42
CA LYS A 154 -15.85 -4.52 -4.81
C LYS A 154 -16.24 -5.17 -6.13
N ASN A 155 -17.49 -5.58 -6.29
CA ASN A 155 -17.97 -6.38 -7.40
C ASN A 155 -17.13 -7.66 -7.57
N ALA A 156 -16.50 -7.85 -8.72
CA ALA A 156 -15.58 -8.97 -8.98
C ALA A 156 -14.17 -8.74 -8.42
N GLY A 157 -13.91 -7.53 -7.95
CA GLY A 157 -12.59 -7.09 -7.50
C GLY A 157 -11.67 -6.71 -8.65
N HIS A 158 -10.56 -6.06 -8.28
CA HIS A 158 -9.51 -5.70 -9.23
C HIS A 158 -8.13 -5.77 -8.57
N ALA A 159 -7.09 -6.03 -9.37
CA ALA A 159 -5.70 -5.94 -8.96
C ALA A 159 -4.87 -5.25 -10.04
N PHE A 160 -3.89 -4.47 -9.64
CA PHE A 160 -2.98 -3.79 -10.54
C PHE A 160 -1.64 -3.48 -9.86
N VAL A 161 -0.66 -3.08 -10.65
CA VAL A 161 0.71 -2.81 -10.19
C VAL A 161 1.08 -1.36 -10.47
N SER A 162 1.79 -0.76 -9.53
CA SER A 162 2.45 0.52 -9.77
C SER A 162 3.90 0.52 -9.31
N VAL A 163 4.69 1.36 -9.96
CA VAL A 163 6.10 1.58 -9.63
C VAL A 163 6.30 3.06 -9.40
N HIS A 164 6.93 3.41 -8.29
CA HIS A 164 7.40 4.75 -8.02
C HIS A 164 8.93 4.76 -8.12
N GLU A 165 9.47 5.56 -8.99
CA GLU A 165 10.91 5.66 -9.22
C GLU A 165 11.30 7.07 -9.60
N ASN A 166 12.27 7.66 -8.89
CA ASN A 166 12.82 8.97 -9.20
C ASN A 166 11.77 10.08 -9.40
N LYS A 167 10.77 10.12 -8.51
CA LYS A 167 9.62 11.04 -8.53
C LYS A 167 8.60 10.78 -9.64
N ASN A 168 8.77 9.74 -10.44
CA ASN A 168 7.82 9.36 -11.47
C ASN A 168 6.93 8.23 -10.95
N VAL A 169 5.70 8.26 -11.41
CA VAL A 169 4.68 7.25 -11.12
C VAL A 169 4.35 6.51 -12.41
N TYR A 170 4.46 5.19 -12.35
CA TYR A 170 4.14 4.28 -13.45
C TYR A 170 3.06 3.33 -12.94
N LEU A 171 1.92 3.28 -13.59
CA LEU A 171 0.79 2.43 -13.20
C LEU A 171 0.37 1.55 -14.38
N TYR A 172 0.22 0.27 -14.10
CA TYR A 172 -0.15 -0.76 -15.06
C TYR A 172 -1.41 -1.47 -14.58
N THR A 173 -2.53 -1.20 -15.26
CA THR A 173 -3.80 -1.84 -14.94
C THR A 173 -4.32 -2.61 -16.15
N TYR A 174 -4.46 -3.92 -15.98
CA TYR A 174 -4.96 -4.82 -17.00
C TYR A 174 -6.40 -5.21 -16.69
N GLY A 175 -7.24 -5.17 -17.70
CA GLY A 175 -8.64 -5.48 -17.51
C GLY A 175 -9.44 -5.53 -18.80
N ARG A 176 -10.73 -5.80 -18.65
CA ARG A 176 -11.68 -5.90 -19.72
C ARG A 176 -12.34 -4.55 -20.04
N TYR A 177 -11.55 -3.62 -20.55
CA TYR A 177 -11.98 -2.23 -20.82
C TYR A 177 -12.57 -2.04 -22.22
N GLY A 178 -12.54 -3.05 -23.09
CA GLY A 178 -12.93 -2.99 -24.49
C GLY A 178 -14.19 -3.79 -24.81
N ARG A 179 -14.13 -4.53 -25.90
CA ARG A 179 -15.22 -5.43 -26.33
C ARG A 179 -15.31 -6.60 -25.35
N THR A 180 -16.53 -7.04 -25.10
CA THR A 180 -16.81 -8.19 -24.25
C THR A 180 -17.74 -9.17 -24.96
N ASN A 181 -17.56 -10.46 -24.69
CA ASN A 181 -18.47 -11.50 -25.19
C ASN A 181 -19.77 -11.54 -24.37
N ARG A 182 -20.76 -12.26 -24.88
CA ARG A 182 -22.02 -12.49 -24.16
C ARG A 182 -21.74 -13.20 -22.85
N GLY A 183 -22.29 -12.65 -21.76
CA GLY A 183 -22.01 -13.12 -20.39
C GLY A 183 -20.90 -12.38 -19.68
N GLY A 184 -20.05 -11.66 -20.40
CA GLY A 184 -19.07 -10.75 -19.79
C GLY A 184 -17.89 -11.42 -19.09
N PHE A 185 -17.59 -12.70 -19.37
CA PHE A 185 -16.45 -13.42 -18.77
C PHE A 185 -15.17 -13.26 -19.58
N THR A 186 -15.30 -13.06 -20.90
CA THR A 186 -14.18 -12.90 -21.83
C THR A 186 -14.30 -11.61 -22.61
N GLY A 187 -13.22 -11.15 -23.23
CA GLY A 187 -13.21 -9.95 -24.07
C GLY A 187 -11.80 -9.49 -24.40
N ASP A 188 -11.69 -8.26 -24.92
CA ASP A 188 -10.36 -7.68 -25.18
C ASP A 188 -9.62 -7.47 -23.86
N GLY A 189 -8.46 -8.10 -23.71
CA GLY A 189 -7.54 -7.90 -22.61
C GLY A 189 -6.69 -6.65 -22.84
N ILE A 190 -7.04 -5.57 -22.14
CA ILE A 190 -6.44 -4.26 -22.35
C ILE A 190 -5.56 -3.88 -21.17
N LEU A 191 -4.29 -3.64 -21.47
CA LEU A 191 -3.33 -3.05 -20.54
C LEU A 191 -3.32 -1.53 -20.72
N ASN A 192 -3.64 -0.81 -19.66
CA ASN A 192 -3.45 0.63 -19.58
C ASN A 192 -2.12 0.92 -18.88
N PHE A 193 -1.31 1.72 -19.53
CA PHE A 193 -0.10 2.28 -18.93
C PHE A 193 -0.32 3.77 -18.63
N LEU A 194 -0.48 4.07 -17.34
CA LEU A 194 -0.78 5.42 -16.85
C LEU A 194 0.45 6.01 -16.14
N GLN A 195 0.64 7.30 -16.34
CA GLN A 195 1.72 8.06 -15.73
C GLN A 195 1.19 9.39 -15.20
N ASP A 196 1.97 10.03 -14.35
CA ASP A 196 1.73 11.37 -13.87
C ASP A 196 0.29 11.59 -13.34
N GLU A 197 -0.43 12.56 -13.89
CA GLU A 197 -1.77 12.91 -13.41
C GLU A 197 -2.80 11.82 -13.71
N ASP A 198 -2.71 11.12 -14.84
CA ASP A 198 -3.59 9.98 -15.14
C ASP A 198 -3.47 8.89 -14.05
N ALA A 199 -2.25 8.61 -13.59
CA ALA A 199 -2.02 7.65 -12.52
C ALA A 199 -2.54 8.16 -11.16
N ARG A 200 -2.34 9.44 -10.86
CA ARG A 200 -2.79 10.05 -9.60
C ARG A 200 -4.32 10.10 -9.49
N VAL A 201 -5.00 10.43 -10.58
CA VAL A 201 -6.46 10.39 -10.64
C VAL A 201 -6.95 8.96 -10.41
N TYR A 202 -6.32 7.98 -11.06
CA TYR A 202 -6.65 6.57 -10.88
C TYR A 202 -6.44 6.13 -9.43
N TYR A 203 -5.32 6.51 -8.79
CA TYR A 203 -5.09 6.22 -7.37
C TYR A 203 -6.19 6.76 -6.46
N ARG A 204 -6.64 8.00 -6.68
CA ARG A 204 -7.70 8.59 -5.86
C ARG A 204 -9.02 7.83 -6.01
N SER A 205 -9.40 7.47 -7.22
CA SER A 205 -10.61 6.65 -7.47
C SER A 205 -10.50 5.31 -6.75
N GLU A 206 -9.39 4.60 -6.91
CA GLU A 206 -9.18 3.30 -6.28
C GLU A 206 -9.17 3.38 -4.74
N LEU A 207 -8.50 4.38 -4.16
CA LEU A 207 -8.41 4.55 -2.71
C LEU A 207 -9.75 4.92 -2.06
N TYR A 208 -10.54 5.78 -2.70
CA TYR A 208 -11.70 6.39 -2.06
C TYR A 208 -13.05 5.88 -2.57
N GLU A 209 -13.16 5.56 -3.84
CA GLU A 209 -14.38 4.95 -4.40
C GLU A 209 -14.35 3.45 -4.23
N MET A 210 -13.29 2.78 -4.67
CA MET A 210 -13.21 1.32 -4.65
C MET A 210 -12.71 0.77 -3.30
N GLY A 211 -12.03 1.58 -2.50
CA GLY A 211 -11.51 1.17 -1.19
C GLY A 211 -10.30 0.24 -1.29
N ALA A 212 -9.53 0.39 -2.34
CA ALA A 212 -8.36 -0.42 -2.60
C ALA A 212 -7.34 -0.40 -1.45
N ARG A 213 -6.66 -1.53 -1.28
CA ARG A 213 -5.51 -1.67 -0.39
C ARG A 213 -4.22 -1.71 -1.21
N VAL A 214 -3.19 -1.11 -0.66
CA VAL A 214 -1.88 -0.93 -1.31
C VAL A 214 -0.83 -1.68 -0.52
N PHE A 215 -0.10 -2.56 -1.19
CA PHE A 215 0.96 -3.35 -0.58
C PHE A 215 2.27 -3.10 -1.34
N ARG A 216 3.28 -2.66 -0.62
CA ARG A 216 4.63 -2.57 -1.15
C ARG A 216 5.27 -3.96 -1.15
N ILE A 217 5.87 -4.33 -2.27
CA ILE A 217 6.65 -5.57 -2.42
C ILE A 217 8.14 -5.18 -2.36
N ASP A 218 8.78 -5.51 -1.25
CA ASP A 218 10.07 -4.91 -0.90
C ASP A 218 11.24 -5.50 -1.69
N ASP A 219 11.11 -6.72 -2.18
CA ASP A 219 12.11 -7.45 -2.96
C ASP A 219 11.86 -7.43 -4.48
N ALA A 220 10.78 -6.79 -4.94
CA ALA A 220 10.53 -6.63 -6.37
C ALA A 220 11.42 -5.52 -6.96
N ASP A 221 12.09 -5.82 -8.06
CA ASP A 221 12.92 -4.87 -8.79
C ASP A 221 12.06 -3.89 -9.61
N PRO A 222 12.14 -2.57 -9.37
CA PRO A 222 11.32 -1.59 -10.08
C PRO A 222 11.54 -1.58 -11.59
N VAL A 223 12.79 -1.73 -12.04
CA VAL A 223 13.13 -1.70 -13.47
C VAL A 223 12.58 -2.92 -14.18
N LYS A 224 12.74 -4.12 -13.60
CA LYS A 224 12.17 -5.34 -14.17
C LYS A 224 10.64 -5.30 -14.18
N THR A 225 10.02 -4.79 -13.10
CA THR A 225 8.56 -4.64 -13.05
C THR A 225 8.08 -3.77 -14.21
N ARG A 226 8.71 -2.63 -14.41
CA ARG A 226 8.40 -1.74 -15.54
C ARG A 226 8.61 -2.44 -16.88
N THR A 227 9.78 -3.07 -17.07
CA THR A 227 10.11 -3.78 -18.31
C THR A 227 9.03 -4.79 -18.67
N PHE A 228 8.56 -5.61 -17.72
CA PHE A 228 7.51 -6.59 -17.97
C PHE A 228 6.25 -5.97 -18.58
N PHE A 229 5.72 -4.93 -17.96
CA PHE A 229 4.48 -4.30 -18.41
C PHE A 229 4.67 -3.40 -19.64
N GLU A 230 5.81 -2.67 -19.69
CA GLU A 230 6.09 -1.77 -20.80
C GLU A 230 6.40 -2.54 -22.08
N ASP A 231 7.05 -3.69 -22.03
CA ASP A 231 7.27 -4.56 -23.19
C ASP A 231 5.96 -5.14 -23.71
N LEU A 232 5.08 -5.61 -22.84
CA LEU A 232 3.73 -6.06 -23.22
C LEU A 232 2.95 -4.91 -23.89
N TRP A 233 2.99 -3.72 -23.28
CA TRP A 233 2.30 -2.56 -23.80
C TRP A 233 2.87 -2.10 -25.14
N ASN A 234 4.21 -1.98 -25.26
CA ASN A 234 4.89 -1.48 -26.45
C ASN A 234 4.77 -2.43 -27.65
N SER A 235 4.76 -3.74 -27.42
CA SER A 235 4.61 -4.75 -28.48
C SER A 235 3.18 -4.91 -28.98
N SER A 236 2.20 -4.32 -28.29
CA SER A 236 0.79 -4.51 -28.54
C SER A 236 0.16 -3.39 -29.36
N LYS A 237 -1.03 -3.65 -29.95
CA LYS A 237 -1.76 -2.69 -30.76
C LYS A 237 -2.65 -1.80 -29.88
N PRO A 238 -2.91 -0.53 -30.27
CA PRO A 238 -3.91 0.30 -29.61
C PRO A 238 -5.25 -0.43 -29.49
N ALA A 239 -5.91 -0.26 -28.34
CA ALA A 239 -7.20 -0.90 -28.09
C ALA A 239 -8.25 -0.45 -29.10
N ILE A 240 -9.09 -1.38 -29.55
CA ILE A 240 -10.23 -1.07 -30.42
C ILE A 240 -11.24 -0.29 -29.59
N GLN A 241 -11.50 0.95 -29.99
CA GLN A 241 -12.35 1.86 -29.23
C GLN A 241 -13.83 1.43 -29.27
N THR A 242 -14.46 1.49 -28.12
CA THR A 242 -15.91 1.29 -27.97
C THR A 242 -16.55 2.54 -27.34
N SER A 243 -17.87 2.70 -27.50
CA SER A 243 -18.58 3.86 -26.97
C SER A 243 -18.53 3.95 -25.44
N LYS A 244 -18.44 2.81 -24.76
CA LYS A 244 -18.41 2.72 -23.29
C LYS A 244 -17.00 2.72 -22.70
N MET A 245 -15.96 2.71 -23.54
CA MET A 245 -14.57 2.68 -23.09
C MET A 245 -14.22 3.99 -22.37
N PRO A 246 -13.60 3.92 -21.18
CA PRO A 246 -13.09 5.12 -20.48
C PRO A 246 -12.14 5.92 -21.37
N GLU A 247 -12.15 7.24 -21.23
CA GLU A 247 -11.32 8.13 -22.02
C GLU A 247 -9.83 7.84 -21.84
N THR A 248 -9.40 7.54 -20.62
CA THR A 248 -8.02 7.16 -20.31
C THR A 248 -7.60 5.90 -21.06
N THR A 249 -8.48 4.90 -21.13
CA THR A 249 -8.23 3.67 -21.90
C THR A 249 -8.17 3.93 -23.40
N ARG A 250 -8.97 4.86 -23.92
CA ARG A 250 -8.89 5.25 -25.36
C ARG A 250 -7.53 5.81 -25.73
N ARG A 251 -6.90 6.55 -24.81
CA ARG A 251 -5.58 7.16 -25.01
C ARG A 251 -4.41 6.22 -24.68
N ARG A 252 -4.55 5.42 -23.63
CA ARG A 252 -3.46 4.69 -23.00
C ARG A 252 -3.60 3.17 -23.04
N GLY A 253 -4.74 2.67 -23.52
CA GLY A 253 -5.02 1.22 -23.57
C GLY A 253 -4.45 0.56 -24.82
N ARG A 254 -3.86 -0.62 -24.62
CA ARG A 254 -3.45 -1.52 -25.70
C ARG A 254 -3.97 -2.92 -25.43
N THR A 255 -4.44 -3.57 -26.49
CA THR A 255 -4.89 -4.97 -26.41
C THR A 255 -3.66 -5.85 -26.43
N ILE A 256 -3.37 -6.52 -25.31
CA ILE A 256 -2.20 -7.38 -25.17
C ILE A 256 -2.53 -8.85 -25.40
N ASP A 257 -3.75 -9.26 -25.08
CA ASP A 257 -4.26 -10.63 -25.27
C ASP A 257 -5.79 -10.66 -25.21
N ASP A 258 -6.36 -11.86 -25.07
CA ASP A 258 -7.77 -12.09 -24.76
C ASP A 258 -7.95 -12.20 -23.24
N TYR A 259 -8.81 -11.35 -22.70
CA TYR A 259 -9.16 -11.39 -21.28
C TYR A 259 -10.05 -12.58 -20.98
N ASP A 260 -9.68 -13.37 -19.99
CA ASP A 260 -10.49 -14.44 -19.42
C ASP A 260 -10.46 -14.36 -17.90
N VAL A 261 -11.64 -14.22 -17.29
CA VAL A 261 -11.78 -14.11 -15.84
C VAL A 261 -11.17 -15.31 -15.09
N THR A 262 -11.06 -16.46 -15.77
CA THR A 262 -10.58 -17.72 -15.17
C THR A 262 -9.08 -17.94 -15.33
N GLY A 263 -8.43 -17.26 -16.26
CA GLY A 263 -7.01 -17.53 -16.58
C GLY A 263 -6.18 -16.27 -16.81
N SER A 264 -6.56 -15.45 -17.80
CA SER A 264 -5.83 -14.24 -18.18
C SER A 264 -6.59 -13.01 -17.68
N ASN A 265 -6.32 -12.56 -16.47
CA ASN A 265 -7.04 -11.48 -15.81
C ASN A 265 -6.13 -10.50 -15.05
N CYS A 266 -6.72 -9.49 -14.40
CA CYS A 266 -5.99 -8.47 -13.67
C CYS A 266 -5.09 -9.03 -12.58
N THR A 267 -5.54 -10.07 -11.87
CA THR A 267 -4.79 -10.70 -10.79
C THR A 267 -3.60 -11.48 -11.32
N THR A 268 -3.81 -12.33 -12.35
CA THR A 268 -2.75 -13.16 -12.91
C THR A 268 -1.63 -12.33 -13.54
N HIS A 269 -1.97 -11.23 -14.24
CA HIS A 269 -0.97 -10.30 -14.79
C HIS A 269 -0.21 -9.55 -13.72
N SER A 270 -0.90 -9.11 -12.66
CA SER A 270 -0.24 -8.44 -11.53
C SER A 270 0.76 -9.36 -10.83
N VAL A 271 0.36 -10.61 -10.57
CA VAL A 271 1.22 -11.63 -9.95
C VAL A 271 2.40 -11.96 -10.88
N ALA A 272 2.17 -12.16 -12.18
CA ALA A 272 3.22 -12.45 -13.15
C ALA A 272 4.26 -11.33 -13.22
N GLY A 273 3.85 -10.07 -13.20
CA GLY A 273 4.76 -8.93 -13.19
C GLY A 273 5.64 -8.87 -11.94
N ILE A 274 5.08 -9.16 -10.77
CA ILE A 274 5.83 -9.22 -9.51
C ILE A 274 6.80 -10.41 -9.49
N LYS A 275 6.41 -11.59 -9.99
CA LYS A 275 7.30 -12.76 -10.16
C LYS A 275 8.44 -12.45 -11.12
N PHE A 276 8.16 -11.86 -12.28
CA PHE A 276 9.16 -11.44 -13.25
C PHE A 276 10.17 -10.43 -12.66
N ALA A 277 9.71 -9.58 -11.75
CA ALA A 277 10.56 -8.65 -11.03
C ALA A 277 11.56 -9.33 -10.06
N GLY A 278 11.49 -10.64 -9.92
CA GLY A 278 12.37 -11.43 -9.05
C GLY A 278 11.94 -11.47 -7.59
N SER A 279 10.72 -11.05 -7.29
CA SER A 279 10.18 -11.16 -5.94
C SER A 279 9.89 -12.60 -5.57
N ARG A 280 10.21 -12.93 -4.34
CA ARG A 280 9.94 -14.24 -3.72
C ARG A 280 8.69 -14.23 -2.84
N VAL A 281 7.88 -13.19 -2.92
CA VAL A 281 6.69 -13.01 -2.07
C VAL A 281 5.69 -14.17 -2.22
N PHE A 282 5.62 -14.76 -3.41
CA PHE A 282 4.71 -15.87 -3.72
C PHE A 282 5.34 -17.26 -3.52
N GLU A 283 6.64 -17.32 -3.23
CA GLU A 283 7.31 -18.57 -2.89
C GLU A 283 7.01 -18.94 -1.43
N HIS A 284 6.74 -20.20 -1.19
CA HIS A 284 6.70 -20.73 0.17
C HIS A 284 7.10 -22.20 0.19
N GLY A 285 7.56 -22.64 1.37
CA GLY A 285 7.83 -24.04 1.63
C GLY A 285 6.92 -24.56 2.73
N TYR A 286 6.44 -25.76 2.61
CA TYR A 286 5.75 -26.46 3.68
C TYR A 286 6.19 -27.91 3.78
N THR A 287 6.06 -28.51 4.96
CA THR A 287 6.33 -29.92 5.12
C THR A 287 5.05 -30.70 4.87
N SER A 288 5.08 -31.62 3.90
CA SER A 288 3.95 -32.49 3.61
C SER A 288 3.59 -33.32 4.86
N THR A 289 2.33 -33.26 5.25
CA THR A 289 1.81 -34.04 6.38
C THR A 289 1.79 -35.55 6.10
N THR A 290 1.74 -35.91 4.82
CA THR A 290 1.69 -37.32 4.37
C THR A 290 3.07 -37.92 4.18
N THR A 291 3.97 -37.21 3.52
CA THR A 291 5.30 -37.73 3.16
C THR A 291 6.42 -37.25 4.08
N GLN A 292 6.16 -36.26 4.93
CA GLN A 292 7.14 -35.58 5.77
C GLN A 292 8.29 -34.94 4.99
N LEU A 293 8.11 -34.76 3.67
CA LEU A 293 9.09 -34.10 2.82
C LEU A 293 8.81 -32.60 2.74
N PRO A 294 9.84 -31.76 2.67
CA PRO A 294 9.68 -30.35 2.35
C PRO A 294 9.20 -30.23 0.91
N ILE A 295 8.14 -29.44 0.73
CA ILE A 295 7.60 -29.09 -0.58
C ILE A 295 7.81 -27.58 -0.75
N GLU A 296 8.50 -27.23 -1.80
CA GLU A 296 8.56 -25.85 -2.27
C GLU A 296 7.47 -25.65 -3.31
N ALA A 297 6.67 -24.63 -3.13
CA ALA A 297 5.57 -24.30 -4.01
C ALA A 297 5.54 -22.79 -4.27
N GLU A 298 4.99 -22.44 -5.39
CA GLU A 298 4.75 -21.06 -5.76
C GLU A 298 3.22 -20.80 -5.77
N GLU A 299 2.82 -19.68 -5.18
CA GLU A 299 1.41 -19.33 -5.12
C GLU A 299 0.96 -18.64 -6.40
N ASP A 300 -0.17 -19.09 -6.91
CA ASP A 300 -0.88 -18.47 -8.01
C ASP A 300 -2.26 -17.99 -7.59
N PHE A 301 -2.60 -16.81 -8.02
CA PHE A 301 -3.87 -16.18 -7.70
C PHE A 301 -4.62 -15.81 -8.99
N THR A 302 -5.90 -16.14 -9.02
CA THR A 302 -6.79 -15.79 -10.11
C THR A 302 -7.89 -14.81 -9.70
N VAL A 303 -8.05 -14.57 -8.40
CA VAL A 303 -9.10 -13.69 -7.86
C VAL A 303 -8.49 -12.62 -6.96
N PRO A 304 -8.87 -11.34 -7.13
CA PRO A 304 -8.31 -10.23 -6.33
C PRO A 304 -8.49 -10.42 -4.83
N VAL A 305 -9.61 -10.99 -4.39
CA VAL A 305 -9.90 -11.19 -2.97
C VAL A 305 -8.96 -12.21 -2.31
N SER A 306 -8.59 -13.28 -3.00
CA SER A 306 -7.63 -14.26 -2.47
C SER A 306 -6.22 -13.67 -2.41
N LEU A 307 -5.81 -12.94 -3.45
CA LEU A 307 -4.56 -12.20 -3.46
C LEU A 307 -4.50 -11.17 -2.32
N GLN A 308 -5.55 -10.41 -2.10
CA GLN A 308 -5.61 -9.44 -1.00
C GLN A 308 -5.45 -10.11 0.36
N ARG A 309 -6.15 -11.23 0.60
CA ARG A 309 -6.03 -12.00 1.86
C ARG A 309 -4.61 -12.50 2.08
N PHE A 310 -4.00 -13.04 1.05
CA PHE A 310 -2.60 -13.48 1.09
C PHE A 310 -1.66 -12.32 1.44
N LEU A 311 -1.78 -11.18 0.75
CA LEU A 311 -0.93 -10.01 1.01
C LEU A 311 -1.15 -9.42 2.41
N ILE A 312 -2.38 -9.45 2.94
CA ILE A 312 -2.66 -9.08 4.33
C ILE A 312 -1.93 -10.02 5.30
N THR A 313 -2.02 -11.32 5.06
CA THR A 313 -1.36 -12.32 5.90
C THR A 313 0.16 -12.17 5.84
N LYS A 314 0.73 -12.01 4.65
CA LYS A 314 2.17 -11.77 4.46
C LYS A 314 2.62 -10.42 5.04
N GLY A 315 1.82 -9.38 4.92
CA GLY A 315 2.09 -8.08 5.55
C GLY A 315 2.06 -8.11 7.08
N GLY A 316 1.37 -9.10 7.66
CA GLY A 316 1.39 -9.39 9.10
C GLY A 316 2.53 -10.32 9.51
N ASP A 317 3.16 -11.01 8.56
CA ASP A 317 4.29 -11.91 8.80
C ASP A 317 5.60 -11.11 8.91
N MET A 318 6.01 -10.89 10.13
CA MET A 318 7.23 -10.13 10.44
C MET A 318 8.53 -10.90 10.13
N SER A 319 8.46 -12.17 9.76
CA SER A 319 9.65 -12.98 9.50
C SER A 319 10.25 -12.71 8.11
N SER A 320 9.43 -12.45 7.11
CA SER A 320 9.90 -12.22 5.73
C SER A 320 10.02 -10.74 5.37
N MET A 321 9.12 -9.88 5.88
CA MET A 321 9.04 -8.44 5.60
C MET A 321 8.99 -8.09 4.09
N LEU A 322 8.64 -9.05 3.25
CA LEU A 322 8.56 -8.86 1.81
C LEU A 322 7.34 -8.01 1.39
N VAL A 323 6.32 -7.95 2.25
CA VAL A 323 5.08 -7.22 2.02
C VAL A 323 4.86 -6.21 3.13
N VAL A 324 4.59 -4.96 2.75
CA VAL A 324 4.25 -3.90 3.69
C VAL A 324 2.98 -3.20 3.23
N GLU A 325 1.94 -3.17 4.05
CA GLU A 325 0.74 -2.42 3.71
C GLU A 325 0.98 -0.92 3.80
N MET A 326 0.74 -0.22 2.71
CA MET A 326 0.98 1.22 2.54
C MET A 326 -0.29 2.04 2.32
N THR A 327 -1.47 1.45 2.45
CA THR A 327 -2.77 2.10 2.17
C THR A 327 -2.93 3.44 2.88
N GLY A 328 -2.55 3.52 4.16
CA GLY A 328 -2.61 4.77 4.93
C GLY A 328 -1.67 5.85 4.37
N VAL A 329 -0.45 5.46 4.04
CA VAL A 329 0.57 6.38 3.48
C VAL A 329 0.13 6.90 2.11
N PHE A 330 -0.46 6.04 1.27
CA PHE A 330 -0.98 6.48 -0.03
C PHE A 330 -2.18 7.42 0.11
N LYS A 331 -3.05 7.22 1.10
CA LYS A 331 -4.15 8.16 1.40
C LYS A 331 -3.65 9.52 1.90
N GLU A 332 -2.57 9.55 2.66
CA GLU A 332 -1.90 10.80 3.06
C GLU A 332 -1.26 11.51 1.86
N GLN A 333 -0.61 10.72 0.97
CA GLN A 333 0.07 11.22 -0.22
C GLN A 333 -0.91 11.73 -1.29
N TYR A 334 -2.02 11.02 -1.48
CA TYR A 334 -3.06 11.32 -2.46
C TYR A 334 -4.40 11.57 -1.75
N PRO A 335 -4.58 12.72 -1.11
CA PRO A 335 -5.80 13.02 -0.36
C PRO A 335 -7.03 13.10 -1.26
N ASN A 336 -8.20 12.85 -0.68
CA ASN A 336 -9.50 12.93 -1.37
C ASN A 336 -9.91 14.38 -1.67
N SER A 337 -9.15 15.05 -2.52
CA SER A 337 -9.40 16.45 -2.90
C SER A 337 -10.68 16.65 -3.74
N GLY A 338 -11.16 15.55 -4.36
CA GLY A 338 -12.38 15.54 -5.18
C GLY A 338 -13.65 15.15 -4.41
N ASN A 339 -13.58 14.92 -3.09
CA ASN A 339 -14.68 14.41 -2.27
C ASN A 339 -15.35 13.16 -2.88
N LEU A 340 -14.52 12.27 -3.45
CA LEU A 340 -14.98 11.01 -4.03
C LEU A 340 -15.73 10.20 -2.97
N GLN A 341 -16.88 9.66 -3.35
CA GLN A 341 -17.71 8.86 -2.45
C GLN A 341 -17.49 7.37 -2.69
N PRO A 342 -17.56 6.55 -1.65
CA PRO A 342 -17.46 5.10 -1.80
C PRO A 342 -18.46 4.57 -2.82
N PHE A 343 -17.97 3.81 -3.77
CA PHE A 343 -18.81 3.15 -4.79
C PHE A 343 -19.88 2.29 -4.11
N GLN A 344 -21.13 2.47 -4.54
CA GLN A 344 -22.27 1.69 -4.08
C GLN A 344 -22.45 0.49 -4.99
N GLU A 345 -22.27 -0.72 -4.46
CA GLU A 345 -22.45 -1.93 -5.24
C GLU A 345 -23.91 -2.10 -5.67
N THR A 346 -24.11 -2.41 -6.94
CA THR A 346 -25.41 -2.81 -7.45
C THR A 346 -25.73 -4.25 -7.04
N ARG A 347 -27.01 -4.70 -7.16
CA ARG A 347 -27.38 -6.10 -6.91
C ARG A 347 -26.53 -7.09 -7.71
N GLY A 348 -26.22 -6.77 -8.97
CA GLY A 348 -25.33 -7.57 -9.82
C GLY A 348 -23.89 -7.59 -9.31
N GLY A 349 -23.40 -6.46 -8.80
CA GLY A 349 -22.06 -6.35 -8.19
C GLY A 349 -21.94 -7.17 -6.91
N VAL A 350 -22.97 -7.18 -6.06
CA VAL A 350 -23.00 -8.02 -4.85
C VAL A 350 -22.94 -9.51 -5.21
N VAL A 351 -23.63 -9.95 -6.27
CA VAL A 351 -23.55 -11.34 -6.76
C VAL A 351 -22.14 -11.67 -7.23
N GLN A 352 -21.49 -10.77 -7.95
CA GLN A 352 -20.09 -10.94 -8.40
C GLN A 352 -19.13 -10.99 -7.21
N HIS A 353 -19.34 -10.14 -6.21
CA HIS A 353 -18.55 -10.16 -4.98
C HIS A 353 -18.70 -11.50 -4.23
N VAL A 354 -19.92 -11.98 -4.06
CA VAL A 354 -20.19 -13.29 -3.40
C VAL A 354 -19.58 -14.43 -4.21
N ALA A 355 -19.62 -14.36 -5.54
CA ALA A 355 -18.95 -15.36 -6.39
C ALA A 355 -17.43 -15.33 -6.23
N ALA A 356 -16.83 -14.15 -6.17
CA ALA A 356 -15.40 -13.98 -5.92
C ALA A 356 -14.98 -14.48 -4.52
N GLU A 357 -15.81 -14.20 -3.50
CA GLU A 357 -15.62 -14.74 -2.14
C GLU A 357 -15.75 -16.25 -2.08
N GLY A 358 -16.73 -16.82 -2.80
CA GLY A 358 -16.87 -18.27 -2.97
C GLY A 358 -15.65 -18.89 -3.64
N ALA A 359 -15.11 -18.20 -4.65
CA ALA A 359 -13.89 -18.56 -5.31
C ALA A 359 -12.69 -18.62 -4.38
N ALA A 360 -12.55 -17.59 -3.56
CA ALA A 360 -11.45 -17.46 -2.62
C ALA A 360 -11.50 -18.53 -1.50
N THR A 361 -12.68 -19.08 -1.20
CA THR A 361 -12.86 -20.13 -0.18
C THR A 361 -12.87 -21.54 -0.76
N GLY A 362 -12.92 -21.67 -2.09
CA GLY A 362 -12.89 -22.97 -2.77
C GLY A 362 -11.55 -23.72 -2.60
N ASN A 363 -11.54 -25.00 -2.93
CA ASN A 363 -10.39 -25.89 -2.73
C ASN A 363 -9.10 -25.33 -3.30
N SER A 364 -8.27 -24.78 -2.45
CA SER A 364 -6.89 -24.48 -2.73
C SER A 364 -6.03 -25.68 -2.38
N LEU A 365 -5.10 -26.04 -3.25
CA LEU A 365 -4.06 -27.03 -2.93
C LEU A 365 -3.05 -26.48 -1.93
N SER A 366 -3.01 -25.17 -1.77
CA SER A 366 -2.19 -24.47 -0.78
C SER A 366 -3.04 -24.00 0.40
N PRO A 367 -2.58 -24.15 1.64
CA PRO A 367 -3.26 -23.61 2.82
C PRO A 367 -3.24 -22.07 2.86
N TYR A 368 -2.51 -21.40 1.94
CA TYR A 368 -2.30 -19.96 1.93
C TYR A 368 -3.04 -19.23 0.80
N SER A 369 -3.17 -19.84 -0.37
CA SER A 369 -3.65 -19.12 -1.58
C SER A 369 -5.16 -18.93 -1.66
N GLY A 370 -5.95 -19.51 -0.77
CA GLY A 370 -7.41 -19.34 -0.78
C GLY A 370 -8.00 -19.27 -2.20
N GLY A 371 -8.41 -20.39 -2.75
CA GLY A 371 -9.20 -20.50 -3.96
C GLY A 371 -8.50 -20.14 -5.28
N THR A 372 -8.27 -21.15 -6.07
CA THR A 372 -8.09 -21.03 -7.53
C THR A 372 -9.43 -21.17 -8.22
N VAL A 373 -9.55 -20.77 -9.48
CA VAL A 373 -10.78 -20.85 -10.26
C VAL A 373 -11.36 -22.26 -10.32
N GLY A 374 -10.53 -23.30 -10.24
CA GLY A 374 -11.00 -24.69 -10.16
C GLY A 374 -11.92 -24.98 -8.97
N GLY A 375 -11.75 -24.23 -7.85
CA GLY A 375 -12.65 -24.33 -6.70
C GLY A 375 -14.01 -23.67 -6.92
N VAL A 376 -14.12 -22.66 -7.81
CA VAL A 376 -15.36 -21.92 -8.06
C VAL A 376 -16.30 -22.63 -8.98
N LEU A 377 -15.76 -23.20 -10.05
CA LEU A 377 -16.56 -23.75 -11.13
C LEU A 377 -16.88 -25.23 -10.92
N GLY A 378 -16.35 -25.85 -9.86
CA GLY A 378 -16.66 -27.25 -9.50
C GLY A 378 -16.32 -28.26 -10.60
N GLY A 379 -15.52 -27.86 -11.57
CA GLY A 379 -15.18 -28.66 -12.74
C GLY A 379 -13.68 -28.75 -12.94
N THR A 380 -13.15 -29.93 -12.86
CA THR A 380 -11.98 -30.29 -13.65
C THR A 380 -12.29 -29.97 -15.10
N TYR A 381 -11.57 -29.03 -15.70
CA TYR A 381 -11.44 -29.02 -17.14
C TYR A 381 -10.77 -30.34 -17.51
N GLY A 382 -11.59 -31.30 -17.91
CA GLY A 382 -11.11 -32.46 -18.62
C GLY A 382 -10.53 -31.96 -19.93
N ASP A 383 -9.30 -32.36 -20.21
CA ASP A 383 -8.75 -32.34 -21.55
C ASP A 383 -9.69 -33.17 -22.42
N ASP A 384 -10.61 -32.52 -23.08
CA ASP A 384 -11.33 -33.09 -24.19
C ASP A 384 -10.82 -32.46 -25.48
N GLU A 385 -10.24 -33.34 -26.31
CA GLU A 385 -9.60 -33.22 -27.63
C GLU A 385 -10.24 -32.22 -28.59
#